data_d94176396fa0090e754008a73d516c61
#
_entry.id   d94176396fa0090e754008a73d516c61
#
_cell.length_a   1.000
_cell.length_b   1.000
_cell.length_c   1.000
_cell.angle_alpha   90.00
_cell.angle_beta   90.00
_cell.angle_gamma   90.00
#
_symmetry.space_group_name_H-M   'P 1'
#
loop_
_entity.id
_entity.type
_entity.pdbx_description
1 polymer ?
#
loop_
_entity_poly.entity_id
_entity_poly.type
_entity_poly.pdbx_seq_one_letter_code
_entity_poly.pdbx_strand_id
1 'polypeptide(L)'
;RIQVEHTVSEMVTGIDIVQAQILVAEGYALDSEEIHIKSQEDVTCNGYSIQTRVTSEDPANNFLPDTGEMTVYRSGSGNGIRLDGGCAYVGAIVSPHYDSLLVKIISHDRTFAGAVRKSERALQEMRIRGVKTNIPFLINVLNHPTFQSGQCYTTFIEETPELFRLTHSLNRATKIIEFIGDRIINSDMGKKKQFDNRILPTFDHDKPVYGARDEFLKLGAEGYMQKILKEEKLYVTDTSMRDAQQSLVATRMRSKDLCGAAYATNAFMQNAFSVEAWGGATFDTAYRFLKESPWKRLTTLRERMPNTLIQMLLRASNAVGYSNYPDNLVKEFIQISAENGIDVFRIFDSLNWIETMKLPIEEALKTGKIVEGAICYTGDITSPNETKYTLD
;
A
#
# COMPACT_ATOMS: atom_id res chain seq x y z
N ARG A 1 0.74 4.45 -9.14
CA ARG A 1 0.84 3.61 -7.94
C ARG A 1 0.83 2.14 -8.34
N ILE A 2 1.84 1.38 -7.91
CA ILE A 2 1.87 -0.06 -8.16
C ILE A 2 0.89 -0.80 -7.24
N GLN A 3 0.21 -1.81 -7.75
CA GLN A 3 -0.74 -2.61 -6.99
C GLN A 3 -0.03 -3.76 -6.23
N VAL A 4 -0.66 -4.26 -5.16
CA VAL A 4 -0.10 -5.36 -4.36
C VAL A 4 0.12 -6.62 -5.21
N GLU A 5 -0.75 -6.86 -6.20
CA GLU A 5 -0.76 -7.99 -7.11
C GLU A 5 0.18 -7.87 -8.32
N HIS A 6 0.92 -6.76 -8.50
CA HIS A 6 1.86 -6.54 -9.61
C HIS A 6 2.86 -7.69 -9.81
N THR A 7 3.20 -8.37 -8.73
CA THR A 7 4.16 -9.47 -8.73
C THR A 7 3.77 -10.63 -9.65
N VAL A 8 2.46 -10.82 -9.92
CA VAL A 8 1.98 -11.82 -10.89
C VAL A 8 2.43 -11.43 -12.30
N SER A 9 2.24 -10.17 -12.67
CA SER A 9 2.66 -9.66 -13.98
C SER A 9 4.17 -9.74 -14.14
N GLU A 10 4.94 -9.36 -13.14
CA GLU A 10 6.40 -9.46 -13.15
C GLU A 10 6.88 -10.90 -13.34
N MET A 11 6.21 -11.88 -12.69
CA MET A 11 6.59 -13.28 -12.80
C MET A 11 6.30 -13.88 -14.17
N VAL A 12 5.26 -13.46 -14.86
CA VAL A 12 4.94 -14.00 -16.19
C VAL A 12 5.63 -13.26 -17.32
N THR A 13 5.98 -11.99 -17.15
CA THR A 13 6.64 -11.19 -18.17
C THR A 13 8.16 -11.14 -18.02
N GLY A 14 8.67 -11.32 -16.80
CA GLY A 14 10.08 -11.12 -16.46
C GLY A 14 10.49 -9.65 -16.40
N ILE A 15 9.54 -8.71 -16.46
CA ILE A 15 9.80 -7.26 -16.42
C ILE A 15 9.69 -6.78 -14.98
N ASP A 16 10.71 -6.07 -14.49
CA ASP A 16 10.65 -5.32 -13.24
C ASP A 16 9.87 -4.02 -13.49
N ILE A 17 8.58 -4.05 -13.09
CA ILE A 17 7.66 -2.94 -13.34
C ILE A 17 8.10 -1.69 -12.55
N VAL A 18 8.62 -1.86 -11.33
CA VAL A 18 9.06 -0.72 -10.50
C VAL A 18 10.26 -0.05 -11.11
N GLN A 19 11.26 -0.84 -11.52
CA GLN A 19 12.45 -0.32 -12.19
C GLN A 19 12.08 0.38 -13.51
N ALA A 20 11.24 -0.26 -14.32
CA ALA A 20 10.79 0.34 -15.57
C ALA A 20 10.06 1.68 -15.37
N GLN A 21 9.20 1.78 -14.36
CA GLN A 21 8.52 3.04 -14.03
C GLN A 21 9.50 4.16 -13.65
N ILE A 22 10.54 3.84 -12.88
CA ILE A 22 11.55 4.82 -12.49
C ILE A 22 12.34 5.29 -13.71
N LEU A 23 12.79 4.35 -14.54
CA LEU A 23 13.56 4.68 -15.74
C LEU A 23 12.75 5.52 -16.75
N VAL A 24 11.48 5.17 -16.95
CA VAL A 24 10.57 5.99 -17.80
C VAL A 24 10.42 7.40 -17.23
N ALA A 25 10.28 7.53 -15.91
CA ALA A 25 10.17 8.83 -15.27
C ALA A 25 11.48 9.64 -15.35
N GLU A 26 12.64 8.97 -15.45
CA GLU A 26 13.95 9.59 -15.73
C GLU A 26 14.12 9.99 -17.21
N GLY A 27 13.16 9.66 -18.08
CA GLY A 27 13.17 10.02 -19.49
C GLY A 27 13.68 8.94 -20.43
N TYR A 28 13.94 7.72 -19.92
CA TYR A 28 14.28 6.59 -20.77
C TYR A 28 13.06 6.11 -21.55
N ALA A 29 13.23 5.86 -22.83
CA ALA A 29 12.20 5.22 -23.64
C ALA A 29 12.10 3.73 -23.30
N LEU A 30 10.95 3.11 -23.55
CA LEU A 30 10.74 1.68 -23.28
C LEU A 30 11.71 0.79 -24.06
N ASP A 31 12.14 1.23 -25.25
CA ASP A 31 13.09 0.53 -26.11
C ASP A 31 14.57 0.80 -25.76
N SER A 32 14.84 1.59 -24.72
CA SER A 32 16.22 1.85 -24.26
C SER A 32 16.93 0.57 -23.81
N GLU A 33 18.25 0.62 -23.74
CA GLU A 33 19.07 -0.51 -23.26
C GLU A 33 18.80 -0.85 -21.79
N GLU A 34 18.25 0.08 -21.00
CA GLU A 34 17.96 -0.11 -19.59
C GLU A 34 16.64 -0.85 -19.36
N ILE A 35 15.67 -0.71 -20.26
CA ILE A 35 14.32 -1.30 -20.12
C ILE A 35 14.12 -2.49 -21.07
N HIS A 36 14.67 -2.43 -22.27
CA HIS A 36 14.64 -3.50 -23.28
C HIS A 36 13.25 -3.88 -23.83
N ILE A 37 12.28 -3.00 -23.82
CA ILE A 37 10.95 -3.24 -24.39
C ILE A 37 10.82 -2.45 -25.70
N LYS A 38 11.14 -3.06 -26.85
CA LYS A 38 11.12 -2.40 -28.15
C LYS A 38 9.72 -2.27 -28.74
N SER A 39 8.86 -3.21 -28.43
CA SER A 39 7.47 -3.26 -28.91
C SER A 39 6.60 -4.04 -27.95
N GLN A 40 5.29 -3.95 -28.12
CA GLN A 40 4.34 -4.77 -27.36
C GLN A 40 4.56 -6.28 -27.57
N GLU A 41 5.10 -6.68 -28.70
CA GLU A 41 5.39 -8.08 -29.04
C GLU A 41 6.54 -8.66 -28.22
N ASP A 42 7.44 -7.81 -27.69
CA ASP A 42 8.52 -8.23 -26.79
C ASP A 42 8.01 -8.58 -25.40
N VAL A 43 6.83 -8.07 -25.04
CA VAL A 43 6.18 -8.36 -23.76
C VAL A 43 5.39 -9.66 -23.88
N THR A 44 6.09 -10.77 -23.68
CA THR A 44 5.48 -12.10 -23.75
C THR A 44 5.12 -12.64 -22.38
N CYS A 45 3.91 -13.19 -22.25
CA CYS A 45 3.51 -13.89 -21.04
C CYS A 45 4.03 -15.33 -21.08
N ASN A 46 4.97 -15.66 -20.21
CA ASN A 46 5.55 -16.99 -20.10
C ASN A 46 4.91 -17.75 -18.94
N GLY A 47 4.02 -18.68 -19.25
CA GLY A 47 3.36 -19.53 -18.27
C GLY A 47 2.27 -18.82 -17.47
N TYR A 48 2.12 -19.23 -16.22
CA TYR A 48 1.05 -18.80 -15.32
C TYR A 48 1.62 -18.48 -13.94
N SER A 49 1.07 -17.45 -13.30
CA SER A 49 1.46 -17.08 -11.96
C SER A 49 0.25 -16.90 -11.05
N ILE A 50 0.40 -17.31 -9.79
CA ILE A 50 -0.64 -17.17 -8.76
C ILE A 50 -0.01 -16.50 -7.54
N GLN A 51 -0.65 -15.45 -7.03
CA GLN A 51 -0.27 -14.82 -5.79
C GLN A 51 -1.25 -15.21 -4.68
N THR A 52 -0.73 -15.69 -3.56
CA THR A 52 -1.48 -15.89 -2.33
C THR A 52 -0.97 -14.93 -1.24
N ARG A 53 -1.89 -14.29 -0.53
CA ARG A 53 -1.59 -13.43 0.62
C ARG A 53 -1.79 -14.22 1.90
N VAL A 54 -0.69 -14.55 2.55
CA VAL A 54 -0.75 -15.21 3.88
C VAL A 54 -0.93 -14.13 4.93
N THR A 55 -2.04 -14.22 5.66
CA THR A 55 -2.44 -13.25 6.68
C THR A 55 -2.60 -13.91 8.04
N SER A 56 -2.44 -13.12 9.11
CA SER A 56 -2.73 -13.53 10.48
C SER A 56 -4.21 -13.37 10.82
N GLU A 57 -5.04 -14.10 10.09
CA GLU A 57 -6.49 -14.07 10.22
C GLU A 57 -7.04 -15.48 10.46
N ASP A 58 -8.15 -15.57 11.19
CA ASP A 58 -8.84 -16.83 11.46
C ASP A 58 -10.05 -16.99 10.52
N PRO A 59 -9.94 -17.76 9.43
CA PRO A 59 -11.04 -17.96 8.51
C PRO A 59 -12.26 -18.64 9.15
N ALA A 60 -12.05 -19.44 10.22
CA ALA A 60 -13.15 -20.06 10.96
C ALA A 60 -13.96 -19.04 11.78
N ASN A 61 -13.43 -17.84 11.96
CA ASN A 61 -14.05 -16.77 12.72
C ASN A 61 -14.15 -15.49 11.89
N ASN A 62 -14.73 -15.60 10.69
CA ASN A 62 -14.95 -14.48 9.76
C ASN A 62 -13.69 -13.62 9.49
N PHE A 63 -12.53 -14.26 9.35
CA PHE A 63 -11.25 -13.59 9.12
C PHE A 63 -10.90 -12.52 10.17
N LEU A 64 -11.34 -12.71 11.41
CA LEU A 64 -10.89 -11.84 12.48
C LEU A 64 -9.37 -11.95 12.63
N PRO A 65 -8.67 -10.80 12.72
CA PRO A 65 -7.24 -10.78 12.94
C PRO A 65 -6.87 -11.53 14.22
N ASP A 66 -5.94 -12.49 14.11
CA ASP A 66 -5.35 -13.16 15.27
C ASP A 66 -4.05 -12.46 15.63
N THR A 67 -3.79 -12.34 16.93
CA THR A 67 -2.70 -11.55 17.48
C THR A 67 -1.83 -12.38 18.39
N GLY A 68 -0.55 -12.07 18.43
CA GLY A 68 0.39 -12.79 19.27
C GLY A 68 1.84 -12.63 18.82
N GLU A 69 2.76 -13.23 19.55
CA GLU A 69 4.16 -13.33 19.16
C GLU A 69 4.36 -14.52 18.20
N MET A 70 4.99 -14.27 17.07
CA MET A 70 5.32 -15.30 16.10
C MET A 70 6.55 -16.08 16.57
N THR A 71 6.32 -17.26 17.12
CA THR A 71 7.40 -18.09 17.71
C THR A 71 8.16 -18.90 16.69
N VAL A 72 7.52 -19.24 15.55
CA VAL A 72 8.16 -19.92 14.42
C VAL A 72 7.70 -19.27 13.13
N TYR A 73 8.66 -18.96 12.27
CA TYR A 73 8.43 -18.57 10.89
C TYR A 73 9.39 -19.34 9.98
N ARG A 74 8.84 -20.12 9.06
CA ARG A 74 9.59 -20.80 7.99
C ARG A 74 8.76 -20.77 6.74
N SER A 75 9.33 -20.29 5.65
CA SER A 75 8.71 -20.24 4.34
C SER A 75 9.14 -21.41 3.46
N GLY A 76 8.27 -21.81 2.54
CA GLY A 76 8.63 -22.65 1.40
C GLY A 76 9.38 -21.82 0.35
N SER A 77 10.30 -22.45 -0.38
CA SER A 77 11.07 -21.81 -1.44
C SER A 77 11.33 -22.80 -2.60
N GLY A 78 12.10 -22.36 -3.58
CA GLY A 78 12.50 -23.20 -4.70
C GLY A 78 12.08 -22.65 -6.06
N ASN A 79 12.33 -23.41 -7.12
CA ASN A 79 12.07 -22.97 -8.48
C ASN A 79 10.60 -22.58 -8.72
N GLY A 80 10.39 -21.34 -9.19
CA GLY A 80 9.07 -20.78 -9.44
C GLY A 80 8.32 -20.33 -8.19
N ILE A 81 9.02 -20.09 -7.07
CA ILE A 81 8.46 -19.48 -5.87
C ILE A 81 9.21 -18.18 -5.59
N ARG A 82 8.47 -17.07 -5.53
CA ARG A 82 8.91 -15.77 -5.06
C ARG A 82 8.17 -15.43 -3.77
N LEU A 83 8.88 -14.87 -2.82
CA LEU A 83 8.32 -14.42 -1.54
C LEU A 83 8.53 -12.92 -1.42
N ASP A 84 7.43 -12.19 -1.25
CA ASP A 84 7.49 -10.78 -0.89
C ASP A 84 7.07 -10.66 0.57
N GLY A 85 8.06 -10.42 1.44
CA GLY A 85 7.87 -10.36 2.89
C GLY A 85 7.06 -9.13 3.32
N GLY A 86 6.18 -9.35 4.27
CA GLY A 86 5.53 -8.31 5.05
C GLY A 86 6.23 -8.16 6.42
N CYS A 87 5.46 -8.29 7.50
CA CYS A 87 5.98 -8.15 8.86
C CYS A 87 6.37 -9.47 9.52
N ALA A 88 6.50 -10.57 8.76
CA ALA A 88 6.70 -11.91 9.30
C ALA A 88 8.17 -12.26 9.53
N TYR A 89 8.55 -12.45 10.80
CA TYR A 89 9.84 -13.01 11.25
C TYR A 89 9.68 -13.60 12.65
N VAL A 90 10.62 -14.42 13.06
CA VAL A 90 10.58 -15.03 14.41
C VAL A 90 10.74 -13.95 15.48
N GLY A 91 9.81 -13.91 16.42
CA GLY A 91 9.73 -12.88 17.47
C GLY A 91 8.92 -11.65 17.08
N ALA A 92 8.38 -11.57 15.86
CA ALA A 92 7.47 -10.50 15.47
C ALA A 92 6.18 -10.58 16.30
N ILE A 93 5.73 -9.43 16.77
CA ILE A 93 4.45 -9.30 17.47
C ILE A 93 3.39 -8.83 16.48
N VAL A 94 2.46 -9.71 16.18
CA VAL A 94 1.29 -9.37 15.37
C VAL A 94 0.29 -8.62 16.24
N SER A 95 -0.03 -7.41 15.83
CA SER A 95 -0.90 -6.48 16.57
C SER A 95 -2.22 -6.30 15.83
N PRO A 96 -3.36 -6.14 16.52
CA PRO A 96 -4.65 -5.85 15.90
C PRO A 96 -4.73 -4.43 15.31
N HIS A 97 -3.70 -3.62 15.50
CA HIS A 97 -3.67 -2.22 15.07
C HIS A 97 -3.09 -2.03 13.67
N TYR A 98 -2.51 -3.08 13.08
CA TYR A 98 -1.86 -3.04 11.77
C TYR A 98 -2.49 -4.08 10.83
N ASP A 99 -2.08 -4.02 9.57
CA ASP A 99 -2.51 -5.01 8.57
C ASP A 99 -2.05 -6.41 8.96
N SER A 100 -2.88 -7.39 8.65
CA SER A 100 -2.66 -8.80 8.96
C SER A 100 -1.69 -9.49 7.99
N LEU A 101 -1.23 -8.81 6.93
CA LEU A 101 -0.38 -9.41 5.89
C LEU A 101 0.98 -9.82 6.45
N LEU A 102 1.25 -11.11 6.40
CA LEU A 102 2.52 -11.70 6.82
C LEU A 102 3.51 -11.81 5.66
N VAL A 103 3.07 -12.37 4.54
CA VAL A 103 3.89 -12.59 3.35
C VAL A 103 3.00 -12.84 2.13
N LYS A 104 3.44 -12.38 0.97
CA LYS A 104 2.90 -12.82 -0.32
C LYS A 104 3.74 -13.99 -0.84
N ILE A 105 3.08 -15.06 -1.26
CA ILE A 105 3.71 -16.17 -1.97
C ILE A 105 3.26 -16.08 -3.41
N ILE A 106 4.20 -15.96 -4.31
CA ILE A 106 3.95 -15.91 -5.75
C ILE A 106 4.54 -17.17 -6.36
N SER A 107 3.69 -18.01 -6.95
CA SER A 107 4.10 -19.22 -7.68
C SER A 107 4.05 -18.98 -9.17
N HIS A 108 5.01 -19.56 -9.89
CA HIS A 108 5.08 -19.50 -11.36
C HIS A 108 5.37 -20.90 -11.92
N ASP A 109 4.67 -21.25 -12.99
CA ASP A 109 4.90 -22.48 -13.76
C ASP A 109 4.46 -22.30 -15.23
N ARG A 110 4.92 -23.21 -16.09
CA ARG A 110 4.53 -23.22 -17.50
C ARG A 110 3.05 -23.52 -17.73
N THR A 111 2.39 -24.16 -16.75
CA THR A 111 0.97 -24.52 -16.79
C THR A 111 0.25 -23.96 -15.57
N PHE A 112 -1.01 -23.60 -15.71
CA PHE A 112 -1.84 -23.14 -14.59
C PHE A 112 -1.88 -24.19 -13.46
N ALA A 113 -2.13 -25.47 -13.80
CA ALA A 113 -2.12 -26.55 -12.83
C ALA A 113 -0.75 -26.72 -12.14
N GLY A 114 0.35 -26.44 -12.83
CA GLY A 114 1.69 -26.40 -12.24
C GLY A 114 1.85 -25.26 -11.24
N ALA A 115 1.37 -24.07 -11.57
CA ALA A 115 1.39 -22.92 -10.67
C ALA A 115 0.53 -23.18 -9.41
N VAL A 116 -0.66 -23.81 -9.57
CA VAL A 116 -1.50 -24.23 -8.44
C VAL A 116 -0.75 -25.19 -7.52
N ARG A 117 -0.16 -26.27 -8.05
CA ARG A 117 0.60 -27.23 -7.25
C ARG A 117 1.80 -26.61 -6.53
N LYS A 118 2.52 -25.69 -7.17
CA LYS A 118 3.64 -24.95 -6.54
C LYS A 118 3.15 -24.05 -5.41
N SER A 119 2.03 -23.35 -5.62
CA SER A 119 1.42 -22.50 -4.59
C SER A 119 0.99 -23.33 -3.39
N GLU A 120 0.28 -24.44 -3.63
CA GLU A 120 -0.14 -25.36 -2.58
C GLU A 120 1.05 -25.93 -1.81
N ARG A 121 2.09 -26.41 -2.51
CA ARG A 121 3.32 -26.92 -1.89
C ARG A 121 3.98 -25.84 -1.01
N ALA A 122 4.13 -24.62 -1.51
CA ALA A 122 4.74 -23.54 -0.75
C ALA A 122 3.94 -23.19 0.51
N LEU A 123 2.61 -23.20 0.43
CA LEU A 123 1.72 -23.01 1.59
C LEU A 123 1.83 -24.17 2.60
N GLN A 124 1.92 -25.42 2.14
CA GLN A 124 2.07 -26.61 3.01
C GLN A 124 3.43 -26.64 3.71
N GLU A 125 4.50 -26.20 3.03
CA GLU A 125 5.84 -26.08 3.60
C GLU A 125 5.96 -24.93 4.59
N MET A 126 5.06 -23.95 4.52
CA MET A 126 5.05 -22.81 5.41
C MET A 126 4.74 -23.22 6.84
N ARG A 127 5.56 -22.79 7.78
CA ARG A 127 5.34 -23.05 9.19
C ARG A 127 5.35 -21.76 10.00
N ILE A 128 4.18 -21.36 10.40
CA ILE A 128 3.95 -20.19 11.25
C ILE A 128 3.34 -20.70 12.56
N ARG A 129 3.88 -20.23 13.69
CA ARG A 129 3.41 -20.54 15.04
C ARG A 129 3.31 -19.27 15.87
N GLY A 130 2.37 -19.29 16.82
CA GLY A 130 2.09 -18.17 17.70
C GLY A 130 0.87 -17.37 17.29
N VAL A 131 0.49 -17.41 16.01
CA VAL A 131 -0.74 -16.84 15.47
C VAL A 131 -1.43 -17.83 14.53
N LYS A 132 -2.74 -17.70 14.40
CA LYS A 132 -3.52 -18.38 13.36
C LYS A 132 -3.27 -17.70 12.02
N THR A 133 -3.45 -18.43 10.95
CA THR A 133 -3.28 -17.92 9.59
C THR A 133 -4.38 -18.44 8.68
N ASN A 134 -4.58 -17.74 7.56
CA ASN A 134 -5.51 -18.15 6.52
C ASN A 134 -4.98 -19.27 5.59
N ILE A 135 -3.81 -19.84 5.85
CA ILE A 135 -3.19 -20.89 5.02
C ILE A 135 -4.15 -22.05 4.72
N PRO A 136 -4.88 -22.64 5.69
CA PRO A 136 -5.80 -23.75 5.39
C PRO A 136 -6.92 -23.35 4.43
N PHE A 137 -7.42 -22.14 4.53
CA PHE A 137 -8.41 -21.59 3.61
C PHE A 137 -7.83 -21.40 2.19
N LEU A 138 -6.62 -20.84 2.08
CA LEU A 138 -5.95 -20.70 0.78
C LEU A 138 -5.72 -22.04 0.08
N ILE A 139 -5.36 -23.08 0.83
CA ILE A 139 -5.22 -24.45 0.30
C ILE A 139 -6.57 -24.96 -0.21
N ASN A 140 -7.66 -24.72 0.53
CA ASN A 140 -9.00 -25.11 0.06
C ASN A 140 -9.38 -24.39 -1.22
N VAL A 141 -9.09 -23.09 -1.34
CA VAL A 141 -9.32 -22.29 -2.56
C VAL A 141 -8.57 -22.90 -3.74
N LEU A 142 -7.26 -23.15 -3.58
CA LEU A 142 -6.42 -23.70 -4.64
C LEU A 142 -6.87 -25.10 -5.11
N ASN A 143 -7.44 -25.89 -4.21
CA ASN A 143 -7.92 -27.25 -4.51
C ASN A 143 -9.37 -27.28 -5.00
N HIS A 144 -10.08 -26.16 -5.00
CA HIS A 144 -11.46 -26.12 -5.45
C HIS A 144 -11.56 -26.22 -6.98
N PRO A 145 -12.46 -27.08 -7.54
CA PRO A 145 -12.57 -27.28 -8.98
C PRO A 145 -12.84 -26.01 -9.78
N THR A 146 -13.65 -25.10 -9.25
CA THR A 146 -13.94 -23.80 -9.87
C THR A 146 -12.68 -22.93 -10.01
N PHE A 147 -11.82 -22.91 -8.98
CA PHE A 147 -10.54 -22.23 -9.05
C PHE A 147 -9.61 -22.89 -10.07
N GLN A 148 -9.52 -24.22 -10.04
CA GLN A 148 -8.65 -24.97 -10.95
C GLN A 148 -9.09 -24.88 -12.41
N SER A 149 -10.36 -24.64 -12.68
CA SER A 149 -10.87 -24.38 -14.04
C SER A 149 -10.64 -22.94 -14.53
N GLY A 150 -10.17 -22.04 -13.65
CA GLY A 150 -9.98 -20.63 -13.96
C GLY A 150 -11.28 -19.83 -14.11
N GLN A 151 -12.41 -20.35 -13.62
CA GLN A 151 -13.74 -19.73 -13.76
C GLN A 151 -14.24 -19.09 -12.46
N CYS A 152 -13.33 -18.49 -11.69
CA CYS A 152 -13.69 -17.79 -10.46
C CYS A 152 -14.19 -16.38 -10.77
N TYR A 153 -15.28 -16.02 -10.14
CA TYR A 153 -15.81 -14.66 -10.09
C TYR A 153 -15.59 -14.06 -8.70
N THR A 154 -15.84 -12.78 -8.56
CA THR A 154 -15.68 -12.06 -7.28
C THR A 154 -16.54 -12.61 -6.15
N THR A 155 -17.69 -13.22 -6.47
CA THR A 155 -18.62 -13.86 -5.52
C THR A 155 -18.22 -15.29 -5.14
N PHE A 156 -17.20 -15.87 -5.78
CA PHE A 156 -16.81 -17.28 -5.59
C PHE A 156 -16.63 -17.67 -4.12
N ILE A 157 -15.98 -16.82 -3.31
CA ILE A 157 -15.73 -17.12 -1.90
C ILE A 157 -17.04 -17.11 -1.09
N GLU A 158 -17.91 -16.16 -1.35
CA GLU A 158 -19.20 -16.02 -0.65
C GLU A 158 -20.16 -17.14 -0.98
N GLU A 159 -20.13 -17.62 -2.23
CA GLU A 159 -21.01 -18.67 -2.74
C GLU A 159 -20.52 -20.08 -2.45
N THR A 160 -19.31 -20.24 -1.84
CA THR A 160 -18.65 -21.54 -1.65
C THR A 160 -18.34 -21.78 -0.16
N PRO A 161 -19.37 -22.11 0.67
CA PRO A 161 -19.17 -22.30 2.12
C PRO A 161 -18.20 -23.43 2.49
N GLU A 162 -18.00 -24.42 1.59
CA GLU A 162 -17.05 -25.52 1.80
C GLU A 162 -15.60 -25.06 1.92
N LEU A 163 -15.23 -23.89 1.39
CA LEU A 163 -13.89 -23.32 1.55
C LEU A 163 -13.53 -23.08 3.02
N PHE A 164 -14.53 -22.88 3.87
CA PHE A 164 -14.39 -22.63 5.30
C PHE A 164 -14.37 -23.91 6.16
N ARG A 165 -14.44 -25.08 5.54
CA ARG A 165 -14.25 -26.37 6.23
C ARG A 165 -12.77 -26.63 6.44
N LEU A 166 -12.22 -26.02 7.49
CA LEU A 166 -10.78 -26.06 7.75
C LEU A 166 -10.40 -27.34 8.49
N THR A 167 -9.39 -28.02 7.99
CA THR A 167 -8.75 -29.11 8.73
C THR A 167 -7.81 -28.51 9.77
N HIS A 168 -8.16 -28.66 11.05
CA HIS A 168 -7.30 -28.21 12.12
C HIS A 168 -6.00 -29.05 12.16
N SER A 169 -4.85 -28.37 12.11
CA SER A 169 -3.58 -29.07 12.30
C SER A 169 -3.55 -29.70 13.69
N LEU A 170 -3.35 -31.02 13.74
CA LEU A 170 -3.29 -31.83 14.96
C LEU A 170 -1.99 -31.53 15.75
N ASN A 171 -1.87 -30.36 16.34
CA ASN A 171 -0.66 -29.96 17.07
C ASN A 171 -0.91 -29.80 18.59
N ARG A 172 -1.80 -30.63 19.13
CA ARG A 172 -2.12 -30.61 20.57
C ARG A 172 -0.91 -30.87 21.47
N ALA A 173 -0.03 -31.79 21.06
CA ALA A 173 1.16 -32.14 21.83
C ALA A 173 2.12 -30.93 21.99
N THR A 174 2.40 -30.18 20.92
CA THR A 174 3.24 -28.98 20.99
C THR A 174 2.59 -27.94 21.89
N LYS A 175 1.28 -27.69 21.75
CA LYS A 175 0.56 -26.71 22.60
C LYS A 175 0.57 -27.11 24.08
N ILE A 176 0.45 -28.41 24.39
CA ILE A 176 0.51 -28.90 25.77
C ILE A 176 1.93 -28.74 26.33
N ILE A 177 2.95 -29.08 25.52
CA ILE A 177 4.37 -28.93 25.95
C ILE A 177 4.72 -27.44 26.13
N GLU A 178 4.29 -26.57 25.22
CA GLU A 178 4.45 -25.11 25.35
C GLU A 178 3.76 -24.57 26.60
N PHE A 179 2.49 -24.98 26.84
CA PHE A 179 1.75 -24.58 28.03
C PHE A 179 2.42 -25.08 29.34
N ILE A 180 2.88 -26.33 29.35
CA ILE A 180 3.58 -26.90 30.49
C ILE A 180 4.94 -26.22 30.70
N GLY A 181 5.69 -26.01 29.61
CA GLY A 181 6.97 -25.31 29.61
C GLY A 181 6.84 -23.87 30.09
N ASP A 182 5.85 -23.16 29.59
CA ASP A 182 5.57 -21.77 30.01
C ASP A 182 5.19 -21.71 31.51
N ARG A 183 4.35 -22.62 31.98
CA ARG A 183 3.97 -22.72 33.39
C ARG A 183 5.12 -23.12 34.30
N ILE A 184 6.04 -23.97 33.88
CA ILE A 184 7.16 -24.46 34.70
C ILE A 184 8.36 -23.51 34.64
N ILE A 185 8.63 -22.92 33.49
CA ILE A 185 9.87 -22.15 33.24
C ILE A 185 9.64 -20.64 33.36
N ASN A 186 8.47 -20.15 32.94
CA ASN A 186 8.17 -18.72 32.83
C ASN A 186 7.19 -18.21 33.92
N SER A 187 7.20 -18.83 35.09
CA SER A 187 6.39 -18.32 36.24
C SER A 187 6.77 -16.90 36.69
N ASP A 188 7.78 -16.30 36.12
CA ASP A 188 8.09 -14.87 36.24
C ASP A 188 7.29 -14.07 35.19
N MET A 189 6.03 -13.83 35.47
CA MET A 189 5.18 -12.93 34.67
C MET A 189 5.62 -11.47 34.84
N GLY A 190 6.74 -11.07 34.31
CA GLY A 190 7.18 -9.69 34.54
C GLY A 190 8.21 -9.09 33.60
N LYS A 191 8.91 -9.86 32.83
CA LYS A 191 9.89 -9.28 31.89
C LYS A 191 9.22 -8.94 30.56
N LYS A 192 8.65 -7.74 30.48
CA LYS A 192 8.36 -7.13 29.17
C LYS A 192 9.67 -7.11 28.39
N LYS A 193 9.73 -7.82 27.24
CA LYS A 193 10.84 -7.65 26.29
C LYS A 193 10.93 -6.17 25.97
N GLN A 194 12.03 -5.54 26.34
CA GLN A 194 12.33 -4.19 25.92
C GLN A 194 12.69 -4.29 24.43
N PHE A 195 11.89 -3.66 23.58
CA PHE A 195 12.26 -3.51 22.18
C PHE A 195 13.49 -2.60 22.10
N ASP A 196 14.45 -2.96 21.27
CA ASP A 196 15.55 -2.09 20.96
C ASP A 196 15.03 -0.73 20.48
N ASN A 197 15.66 0.32 20.99
CA ASN A 197 15.31 1.67 20.56
C ASN A 197 15.47 1.78 19.04
N ARG A 198 14.48 2.41 18.41
CA ARG A 198 14.56 2.69 16.97
C ARG A 198 15.84 3.44 16.67
N ILE A 199 16.61 2.95 15.72
CA ILE A 199 17.74 3.69 15.17
C ILE A 199 17.13 4.75 14.24
N LEU A 200 17.02 5.97 14.74
CA LEU A 200 16.60 7.12 13.92
C LEU A 200 17.86 7.80 13.39
N PRO A 201 17.86 8.25 12.13
CA PRO A 201 18.92 9.08 11.62
C PRO A 201 19.08 10.32 12.50
N THR A 202 20.29 10.61 12.91
CA THR A 202 20.60 11.87 13.60
C THR A 202 20.66 12.99 12.57
N PHE A 203 20.00 14.09 12.83
CA PHE A 203 20.06 15.30 12.01
C PHE A 203 20.11 16.51 12.92
N ASP A 204 20.71 17.58 12.39
CA ASP A 204 20.82 18.85 13.07
C ASP A 204 19.50 19.62 12.91
N HIS A 205 18.79 19.82 14.01
CA HIS A 205 17.52 20.53 14.03
C HIS A 205 17.68 22.05 13.74
N ASP A 206 18.85 22.60 14.01
CA ASP A 206 19.12 24.03 13.87
C ASP A 206 19.61 24.39 12.45
N LYS A 207 19.89 23.37 11.62
CA LYS A 207 20.31 23.62 10.24
C LYS A 207 19.12 24.12 9.42
N PRO A 208 19.24 25.30 8.79
CA PRO A 208 18.20 25.82 7.92
C PRO A 208 17.89 24.86 6.77
N VAL A 209 16.63 24.55 6.58
CA VAL A 209 16.14 23.73 5.45
C VAL A 209 15.49 24.68 4.45
N TYR A 210 15.80 24.52 3.18
CA TYR A 210 15.15 25.18 2.06
C TYR A 210 14.62 24.09 1.13
N GLY A 211 13.32 24.06 0.90
CA GLY A 211 12.67 22.98 0.17
C GLY A 211 11.70 23.45 -0.90
N ALA A 212 11.03 22.50 -1.50
CA ALA A 212 10.07 22.75 -2.59
C ALA A 212 8.97 23.75 -2.22
N ARG A 213 8.54 23.76 -0.95
CA ARG A 213 7.50 24.70 -0.50
C ARG A 213 7.97 26.16 -0.47
N ASP A 214 9.22 26.41 -0.13
CA ASP A 214 9.75 27.78 -0.11
C ASP A 214 9.73 28.37 -1.51
N GLU A 215 10.08 27.58 -2.52
CA GLU A 215 9.99 27.99 -3.91
C GLU A 215 8.55 28.19 -4.37
N PHE A 216 7.67 27.27 -4.02
CA PHE A 216 6.25 27.39 -4.30
C PHE A 216 5.66 28.69 -3.70
N LEU A 217 5.96 29.01 -2.45
CA LEU A 217 5.49 30.24 -1.81
C LEU A 217 6.03 31.51 -2.48
N LYS A 218 7.24 31.44 -3.03
CA LYS A 218 7.88 32.55 -3.75
C LYS A 218 7.29 32.75 -5.15
N LEU A 219 7.00 31.67 -5.88
CA LEU A 219 6.62 31.67 -7.29
C LEU A 219 5.11 31.64 -7.52
N GLY A 220 4.34 31.21 -6.50
CA GLY A 220 2.95 30.83 -6.66
C GLY A 220 2.79 29.49 -7.39
N ALA A 221 1.56 28.96 -7.47
CA ALA A 221 1.30 27.67 -8.07
C ALA A 221 1.70 27.63 -9.56
N GLU A 222 1.27 28.61 -10.34
CA GLU A 222 1.56 28.65 -11.77
C GLU A 222 3.07 28.80 -12.05
N GLY A 223 3.74 29.76 -11.37
CA GLY A 223 5.17 29.97 -11.54
C GLY A 223 6.01 28.77 -11.15
N TYR A 224 5.60 28.08 -10.07
CA TYR A 224 6.29 26.85 -9.63
C TYR A 224 6.09 25.70 -10.63
N MET A 225 4.88 25.50 -11.16
CA MET A 225 4.63 24.49 -12.18
C MET A 225 5.37 24.79 -13.49
N GLN A 226 5.44 26.05 -13.92
CA GLN A 226 6.24 26.45 -15.09
C GLN A 226 7.73 26.17 -14.89
N LYS A 227 8.24 26.31 -13.68
CA LYS A 227 9.62 25.94 -13.35
C LYS A 227 9.82 24.43 -13.51
N ILE A 228 8.95 23.60 -12.90
CA ILE A 228 9.02 22.13 -12.99
C ILE A 228 9.01 21.65 -14.43
N LEU A 229 8.12 22.19 -15.28
CA LEU A 229 8.02 21.83 -16.69
C LEU A 229 9.27 22.14 -17.51
N LYS A 230 10.14 23.03 -17.03
CA LYS A 230 11.39 23.39 -17.70
C LYS A 230 12.60 22.64 -17.18
N GLU A 231 12.48 21.97 -16.04
CA GLU A 231 13.57 21.22 -15.44
C GLU A 231 13.61 19.78 -15.97
N GLU A 232 14.78 19.36 -16.41
CA GLU A 232 15.04 17.98 -16.85
C GLU A 232 15.51 17.14 -15.67
N LYS A 233 14.64 16.95 -14.67
CA LYS A 233 14.94 16.08 -13.53
C LYS A 233 13.70 15.31 -13.10
N LEU A 234 13.90 14.12 -12.53
CA LEU A 234 12.85 13.34 -11.91
C LEU A 234 12.40 13.98 -10.59
N TYR A 235 11.13 14.18 -10.46
CA TYR A 235 10.48 14.59 -9.23
C TYR A 235 9.80 13.40 -8.54
N VAL A 236 10.01 13.27 -7.24
CA VAL A 236 9.50 12.15 -6.44
C VAL A 236 8.52 12.67 -5.40
N THR A 237 7.36 12.02 -5.30
CA THR A 237 6.42 12.19 -4.20
C THR A 237 6.55 11.03 -3.22
N ASP A 238 6.82 11.31 -1.95
CA ASP A 238 6.77 10.29 -0.91
C ASP A 238 5.32 10.07 -0.44
N THR A 239 4.88 8.83 -0.42
CA THR A 239 3.52 8.46 0.00
C THR A 239 3.51 7.68 1.32
N SER A 240 4.62 7.60 2.04
CA SER A 240 4.76 6.81 3.27
C SER A 240 3.73 7.19 4.33
N MET A 241 3.43 8.47 4.46
CA MET A 241 2.52 8.99 5.49
C MET A 241 1.03 8.84 5.15
N ARG A 242 0.67 8.54 3.89
CA ARG A 242 -0.71 8.34 3.46
C ARG A 242 -0.94 6.97 2.84
N ASP A 243 -0.44 6.71 1.63
CA ASP A 243 -0.79 5.50 0.90
C ASP A 243 -0.09 4.25 1.43
N ALA A 244 1.20 4.33 1.72
CA ALA A 244 1.93 3.19 2.27
C ALA A 244 1.36 2.76 3.62
N GLN A 245 1.08 3.71 4.53
CA GLN A 245 0.44 3.35 5.81
C GLN A 245 -1.01 2.88 5.62
N GLN A 246 -1.73 3.41 4.63
CA GLN A 246 -3.07 2.94 4.31
C GLN A 246 -3.05 1.48 3.84
N SER A 247 -2.11 1.15 2.97
CA SER A 247 -2.03 -0.14 2.30
C SER A 247 -1.34 -1.23 3.14
N LEU A 248 -0.36 -0.86 3.97
CA LEU A 248 0.48 -1.81 4.70
C LEU A 248 0.14 -1.93 6.18
N VAL A 249 -0.43 -0.88 6.78
CA VAL A 249 -0.73 -0.87 8.23
C VAL A 249 -2.19 -0.47 8.51
N ALA A 250 -3.08 -0.79 7.58
CA ALA A 250 -4.52 -0.56 7.66
C ALA A 250 -4.88 0.88 8.10
N THR A 251 -4.08 1.87 7.70
CA THR A 251 -4.22 3.28 8.10
C THR A 251 -4.15 3.51 9.63
N ARG A 252 -3.46 2.64 10.37
CA ARG A 252 -3.46 2.66 11.84
C ARG A 252 -2.26 3.40 12.45
N MET A 253 -1.43 4.08 11.65
CA MET A 253 -0.37 4.93 12.22
C MET A 253 -0.97 6.10 12.97
N ARG A 254 -0.54 6.25 14.22
CA ARG A 254 -1.02 7.33 15.08
C ARG A 254 -0.37 8.66 14.75
N SER A 255 -1.08 9.76 15.02
CA SER A 255 -0.54 11.11 14.82
C SER A 255 0.80 11.32 15.53
N LYS A 256 1.00 10.73 16.71
CA LYS A 256 2.27 10.79 17.42
C LYS A 256 3.44 10.26 16.59
N ASP A 257 3.24 9.14 15.91
CA ASP A 257 4.30 8.48 15.14
C ASP A 257 4.59 9.24 13.82
N LEU A 258 3.54 9.61 13.08
CA LEU A 258 3.67 10.43 11.87
C LEU A 258 4.33 11.78 12.16
N CYS A 259 3.82 12.49 13.17
CA CYS A 259 4.38 13.77 13.56
C CYS A 259 5.81 13.62 14.13
N GLY A 260 6.12 12.48 14.76
CA GLY A 260 7.49 12.20 15.22
C GLY A 260 8.50 12.10 14.08
N ALA A 261 8.09 11.53 12.94
CA ALA A 261 8.94 11.42 11.75
C ALA A 261 9.02 12.74 10.94
N ALA A 262 8.06 13.65 11.11
CA ALA A 262 7.88 14.80 10.24
C ALA A 262 9.09 15.76 10.18
N TYR A 263 9.79 15.97 11.29
CA TYR A 263 11.00 16.80 11.30
C TYR A 263 12.12 16.21 10.43
N ALA A 264 12.35 14.90 10.58
CA ALA A 264 13.34 14.22 9.76
C ALA A 264 12.93 14.23 8.28
N THR A 265 11.64 14.01 8.00
CA THR A 265 11.08 14.11 6.65
C THR A 265 11.35 15.49 6.04
N ASN A 266 11.09 16.56 6.76
CA ASN A 266 11.37 17.92 6.27
C ASN A 266 12.86 18.15 5.98
N ALA A 267 13.74 17.60 6.81
CA ALA A 267 15.18 17.78 6.66
C ALA A 267 15.77 16.96 5.49
N PHE A 268 15.29 15.73 5.28
CA PHE A 268 15.84 14.83 4.28
C PHE A 268 15.13 14.83 2.93
N MET A 269 13.83 15.19 2.91
CA MET A 269 13.01 15.19 1.69
C MET A 269 12.87 16.57 1.04
N GLN A 270 13.78 17.48 1.29
CA GLN A 270 13.76 18.87 0.75
C GLN A 270 13.75 18.93 -0.79
N ASN A 271 14.30 17.91 -1.46
CA ASN A 271 14.32 17.80 -2.92
C ASN A 271 13.13 17.01 -3.51
N ALA A 272 12.28 16.43 -2.68
CA ALA A 272 11.07 15.78 -3.16
C ALA A 272 10.07 16.82 -3.68
N PHE A 273 9.26 16.42 -4.67
CA PHE A 273 8.16 17.27 -5.10
C PHE A 273 7.19 17.53 -3.95
N SER A 274 6.71 16.45 -3.32
CA SER A 274 5.76 16.55 -2.21
C SER A 274 5.86 15.33 -1.29
N VAL A 275 5.25 15.44 -0.12
CA VAL A 275 4.95 14.33 0.79
C VAL A 275 3.43 14.20 0.89
N GLU A 276 2.88 13.12 0.38
CA GLU A 276 1.46 12.83 0.51
C GLU A 276 1.17 12.28 1.91
N ALA A 277 0.60 13.12 2.76
CA ALA A 277 0.46 12.83 4.19
C ALA A 277 -1.00 12.83 4.67
N TRP A 278 -1.95 13.17 3.82
CA TRP A 278 -3.34 13.36 4.23
C TRP A 278 -4.34 12.98 3.13
N GLY A 279 -5.65 12.96 3.48
CA GLY A 279 -6.69 12.53 2.55
C GLY A 279 -6.91 11.02 2.53
N GLY A 280 -7.67 10.53 1.55
CA GLY A 280 -8.04 9.11 1.45
C GLY A 280 -8.66 8.58 2.75
N ALA A 281 -8.26 7.38 3.17
CA ALA A 281 -8.75 6.76 4.40
C ALA A 281 -8.10 7.34 5.67
N THR A 282 -7.05 8.16 5.55
CA THR A 282 -6.33 8.73 6.71
C THR A 282 -7.25 9.60 7.57
N PHE A 283 -8.12 10.38 6.93
CA PHE A 283 -9.08 11.23 7.62
C PHE A 283 -10.08 10.41 8.45
N ASP A 284 -10.80 9.50 7.80
CA ASP A 284 -11.83 8.68 8.40
C ASP A 284 -11.27 7.78 9.52
N THR A 285 -10.13 7.15 9.24
CA THR A 285 -9.50 6.24 10.21
C THR A 285 -8.99 6.96 11.45
N ALA A 286 -8.39 8.15 11.30
CA ALA A 286 -7.97 8.94 12.45
C ALA A 286 -9.15 9.26 13.35
N TYR A 287 -10.25 9.68 12.77
CA TYR A 287 -11.46 10.04 13.51
C TYR A 287 -12.18 8.81 14.10
N ARG A 288 -12.47 7.81 13.26
CA ARG A 288 -13.32 6.67 13.61
C ARG A 288 -12.63 5.67 14.52
N PHE A 289 -11.39 5.29 14.20
CA PHE A 289 -10.68 4.21 14.88
C PHE A 289 -9.63 4.68 15.88
N LEU A 290 -8.82 5.67 15.50
CA LEU A 290 -7.74 6.14 16.38
C LEU A 290 -8.23 7.15 17.43
N LYS A 291 -9.44 7.69 17.28
CA LYS A 291 -10.01 8.73 18.14
C LYS A 291 -9.12 9.97 18.21
N GLU A 292 -8.51 10.31 17.08
CA GLU A 292 -7.63 11.46 16.92
C GLU A 292 -8.26 12.45 15.94
N SER A 293 -7.99 13.75 16.15
CA SER A 293 -8.43 14.78 15.20
C SER A 293 -7.57 14.75 13.94
N PRO A 294 -8.14 14.46 12.74
CA PRO A 294 -7.40 14.52 11.49
C PRO A 294 -6.90 15.96 11.18
N TRP A 295 -7.65 16.96 11.56
CA TRP A 295 -7.27 18.37 11.38
C TRP A 295 -6.05 18.74 12.23
N LYS A 296 -6.04 18.36 13.53
CA LYS A 296 -4.88 18.58 14.39
C LYS A 296 -3.65 17.82 13.89
N ARG A 297 -3.85 16.63 13.31
CA ARG A 297 -2.78 15.90 12.65
C ARG A 297 -2.18 16.72 11.50
N LEU A 298 -3.02 17.26 10.62
CA LEU A 298 -2.59 18.05 9.47
C LEU A 298 -1.82 19.31 9.91
N THR A 299 -2.38 20.09 10.81
CA THR A 299 -1.72 21.32 11.29
C THR A 299 -0.38 21.03 11.97
N THR A 300 -0.30 19.96 12.78
CA THR A 300 0.96 19.55 13.41
C THR A 300 2.00 19.06 12.37
N LEU A 301 1.57 18.33 11.34
CA LEU A 301 2.46 17.96 10.23
C LEU A 301 2.97 19.20 9.50
N ARG A 302 2.10 20.18 9.23
CA ARG A 302 2.48 21.45 8.60
C ARG A 302 3.50 22.24 9.42
N GLU A 303 3.29 22.33 10.73
CA GLU A 303 4.23 22.98 11.65
C GLU A 303 5.62 22.32 11.63
N ARG A 304 5.67 20.99 11.51
CA ARG A 304 6.91 20.20 11.54
C ARG A 304 7.58 20.02 10.18
N MET A 305 6.84 20.25 9.11
CA MET A 305 7.36 20.20 7.73
C MET A 305 7.14 21.55 7.02
N PRO A 306 7.70 22.66 7.53
CA PRO A 306 7.42 23.97 6.97
C PRO A 306 7.91 24.17 5.53
N ASN A 307 8.95 23.44 5.12
CA ASN A 307 9.63 23.62 3.82
C ASN A 307 9.23 22.57 2.77
N THR A 308 8.40 21.57 3.16
CA THR A 308 7.97 20.49 2.29
C THR A 308 6.54 20.72 1.81
N LEU A 309 6.25 20.50 0.53
CA LEU A 309 4.87 20.49 0.03
C LEU A 309 4.10 19.31 0.61
N ILE A 310 3.00 19.57 1.31
CA ILE A 310 2.10 18.52 1.79
C ILE A 310 1.01 18.28 0.76
N GLN A 311 0.90 17.05 0.33
CA GLN A 311 -0.10 16.58 -0.63
C GLN A 311 -1.21 15.81 0.05
N MET A 312 -2.43 15.92 -0.49
CA MET A 312 -3.56 15.10 -0.11
C MET A 312 -4.17 14.38 -1.30
N LEU A 313 -4.74 13.20 -1.05
CA LEU A 313 -5.60 12.51 -2.00
C LEU A 313 -7.06 12.92 -1.78
N LEU A 314 -7.70 13.44 -2.81
CA LEU A 314 -9.10 13.87 -2.80
C LEU A 314 -9.90 13.04 -3.83
N ARG A 315 -10.94 12.35 -3.36
CA ARG A 315 -11.78 11.48 -4.19
C ARG A 315 -12.90 12.28 -4.85
N ALA A 316 -12.56 13.25 -5.69
CA ALA A 316 -13.52 14.12 -6.37
C ALA A 316 -14.68 14.55 -5.43
N SER A 317 -15.93 14.42 -5.86
CA SER A 317 -17.10 14.77 -5.05
C SER A 317 -17.31 13.91 -3.79
N ASN A 318 -16.59 12.80 -3.67
CA ASN A 318 -16.62 11.97 -2.45
C ASN A 318 -15.67 12.50 -1.37
N ALA A 319 -14.86 13.53 -1.67
CA ALA A 319 -13.85 14.09 -0.79
C ALA A 319 -12.96 13.01 -0.14
N VAL A 320 -13.19 12.68 1.13
CA VAL A 320 -12.50 11.58 1.84
C VAL A 320 -13.44 10.42 2.19
N GLY A 321 -14.69 10.49 1.74
CA GLY A 321 -15.73 9.49 2.00
C GLY A 321 -15.86 8.44 0.88
N TYR A 322 -16.99 7.73 0.91
CA TYR A 322 -17.32 6.62 -0.01
C TYR A 322 -18.58 6.88 -0.85
N SER A 323 -19.20 8.04 -0.67
CA SER A 323 -20.35 8.51 -1.42
C SER A 323 -20.20 10.00 -1.70
N ASN A 324 -20.94 10.51 -2.69
CA ASN A 324 -20.90 11.92 -3.03
C ASN A 324 -21.42 12.78 -1.87
N TYR A 325 -20.70 13.83 -1.59
CA TYR A 325 -21.12 14.88 -0.69
C TYR A 325 -21.74 16.06 -1.46
N PRO A 326 -22.58 16.86 -0.82
CA PRO A 326 -23.08 18.10 -1.42
C PRO A 326 -21.94 19.07 -1.77
N ASP A 327 -22.12 19.82 -2.85
CA ASP A 327 -21.12 20.73 -3.39
C ASP A 327 -20.57 21.73 -2.38
N ASN A 328 -21.45 22.28 -1.55
CA ASN A 328 -21.07 23.24 -0.52
C ASN A 328 -20.12 22.62 0.52
N LEU A 329 -20.32 21.35 0.88
CA LEU A 329 -19.44 20.65 1.81
C LEU A 329 -18.08 20.37 1.16
N VAL A 330 -18.05 19.95 -0.11
CA VAL A 330 -16.80 19.70 -0.85
C VAL A 330 -15.98 20.97 -0.96
N LYS A 331 -16.61 22.10 -1.28
CA LYS A 331 -15.96 23.42 -1.36
C LYS A 331 -15.35 23.82 -0.03
N GLU A 332 -16.13 23.80 1.03
CA GLU A 332 -15.67 24.13 2.37
C GLU A 332 -14.53 23.22 2.84
N PHE A 333 -14.65 21.92 2.58
CA PHE A 333 -13.61 20.96 2.93
C PHE A 333 -12.27 21.26 2.24
N ILE A 334 -12.29 21.66 0.96
CA ILE A 334 -11.10 22.02 0.20
C ILE A 334 -10.47 23.30 0.78
N GLN A 335 -11.27 24.30 1.04
CA GLN A 335 -10.79 25.58 1.60
C GLN A 335 -10.13 25.38 2.96
N ILE A 336 -10.82 24.69 3.88
CA ILE A 336 -10.28 24.37 5.21
C ILE A 336 -9.02 23.53 5.09
N SER A 337 -8.95 22.59 4.16
CA SER A 337 -7.74 21.76 3.93
C SER A 337 -6.55 22.62 3.50
N ALA A 338 -6.76 23.54 2.58
CA ALA A 338 -5.73 24.48 2.12
C ALA A 338 -5.24 25.41 3.25
N GLU A 339 -6.15 25.93 4.07
CA GLU A 339 -5.85 26.79 5.22
C GLU A 339 -5.05 26.03 6.30
N ASN A 340 -5.35 24.74 6.50
CA ASN A 340 -4.68 23.90 7.49
C ASN A 340 -3.37 23.29 6.99
N GLY A 341 -2.93 23.58 5.76
CA GLY A 341 -1.58 23.29 5.33
C GLY A 341 -1.40 22.37 4.13
N ILE A 342 -2.46 22.02 3.42
CA ILE A 342 -2.34 21.32 2.14
C ILE A 342 -1.83 22.29 1.08
N ASP A 343 -0.82 21.86 0.32
CA ASP A 343 -0.24 22.61 -0.79
C ASP A 343 -0.56 21.98 -2.15
N VAL A 344 -0.80 20.66 -2.19
CA VAL A 344 -1.08 19.91 -3.42
C VAL A 344 -2.34 19.06 -3.24
N PHE A 345 -3.32 19.28 -4.11
CA PHE A 345 -4.54 18.48 -4.17
C PHE A 345 -4.44 17.49 -5.32
N ARG A 346 -4.24 16.20 -5.03
CA ARG A 346 -4.38 15.13 -6.02
C ARG A 346 -5.83 14.70 -6.09
N ILE A 347 -6.50 15.04 -7.18
CA ILE A 347 -7.93 14.82 -7.38
C ILE A 347 -8.13 13.73 -8.42
N PHE A 348 -8.90 12.72 -8.07
CA PHE A 348 -9.25 11.62 -8.96
C PHE A 348 -10.69 11.19 -8.77
N ASP A 349 -11.25 10.57 -9.80
CA ASP A 349 -12.47 9.77 -9.74
C ASP A 349 -12.16 8.34 -10.18
N SER A 350 -12.67 7.34 -9.45
CA SER A 350 -12.38 5.93 -9.72
C SER A 350 -12.95 5.43 -11.06
N LEU A 351 -13.93 6.12 -11.60
CA LEU A 351 -14.54 5.84 -12.90
C LEU A 351 -14.08 6.81 -13.99
N ASN A 352 -13.15 7.71 -13.67
CA ASN A 352 -12.71 8.81 -14.52
C ASN A 352 -13.87 9.72 -14.97
N TRP A 353 -14.87 9.88 -14.13
CA TRP A 353 -16.00 10.75 -14.45
C TRP A 353 -15.63 12.20 -14.20
N ILE A 354 -15.26 12.88 -15.26
CA ILE A 354 -14.73 14.24 -15.23
C ILE A 354 -15.70 15.24 -14.57
N GLU A 355 -17.02 15.05 -14.71
CA GLU A 355 -18.01 15.95 -14.12
C GLU A 355 -17.91 16.00 -12.58
N THR A 356 -17.58 14.88 -11.92
CA THR A 356 -17.38 14.85 -10.47
C THR A 356 -16.08 15.51 -10.04
N MET A 357 -15.09 15.61 -10.94
CA MET A 357 -13.79 16.21 -10.69
C MET A 357 -13.79 17.73 -10.91
N LYS A 358 -14.64 18.26 -11.78
CA LYS A 358 -14.64 19.70 -12.16
C LYS A 358 -14.75 20.61 -10.95
N LEU A 359 -15.78 20.45 -10.14
CA LEU A 359 -16.02 21.30 -8.97
C LEU A 359 -14.86 21.26 -7.96
N PRO A 360 -14.34 20.10 -7.54
CA PRO A 360 -13.18 20.04 -6.66
C PRO A 360 -11.92 20.68 -7.28
N ILE A 361 -11.68 20.52 -8.57
CA ILE A 361 -10.54 21.14 -9.27
C ILE A 361 -10.68 22.66 -9.25
N GLU A 362 -11.83 23.18 -9.66
CA GLU A 362 -12.09 24.62 -9.69
C GLU A 362 -11.95 25.24 -8.29
N GLU A 363 -12.45 24.57 -7.27
CA GLU A 363 -12.38 25.08 -5.91
C GLU A 363 -10.94 25.04 -5.36
N ALA A 364 -10.20 23.97 -5.63
CA ALA A 364 -8.80 23.87 -5.24
C ALA A 364 -7.93 24.92 -5.92
N LEU A 365 -8.18 25.22 -7.20
CA LEU A 365 -7.47 26.29 -7.93
C LEU A 365 -7.71 27.67 -7.29
N LYS A 366 -8.92 27.96 -6.81
CA LYS A 366 -9.24 29.22 -6.11
C LYS A 366 -8.43 29.42 -4.83
N THR A 367 -7.98 28.34 -4.21
CA THR A 367 -7.13 28.43 -3.01
C THR A 367 -5.69 28.86 -3.31
N GLY A 368 -5.31 28.95 -4.58
CA GLY A 368 -3.93 29.24 -5.01
C GLY A 368 -2.95 28.09 -4.79
N LYS A 369 -3.47 26.88 -4.58
CA LYS A 369 -2.69 25.67 -4.37
C LYS A 369 -2.47 24.90 -5.67
N ILE A 370 -1.56 23.94 -5.64
CA ILE A 370 -1.28 23.07 -6.79
C ILE A 370 -2.39 22.03 -6.90
N VAL A 371 -2.87 21.82 -8.13
CA VAL A 371 -3.88 20.81 -8.43
C VAL A 371 -3.30 19.79 -9.39
N GLU A 372 -3.36 18.51 -8.99
CA GLU A 372 -2.95 17.36 -9.76
C GLU A 372 -4.19 16.55 -10.11
N GLY A 373 -4.65 16.62 -11.36
CA GLY A 373 -5.72 15.77 -11.88
C GLY A 373 -5.17 14.39 -12.23
N ALA A 374 -5.73 13.33 -11.64
CA ALA A 374 -5.27 11.97 -11.85
C ALA A 374 -6.32 11.15 -12.61
N ILE A 375 -5.89 10.47 -13.68
CA ILE A 375 -6.70 9.55 -14.48
C ILE A 375 -6.31 8.11 -14.13
N CYS A 376 -7.32 7.30 -13.81
CA CYS A 376 -7.15 5.88 -13.55
C CYS A 376 -7.37 5.10 -14.85
N TYR A 377 -6.42 4.27 -15.23
CA TYR A 377 -6.59 3.41 -16.41
C TYR A 377 -5.95 2.03 -16.18
N THR A 378 -6.40 1.06 -16.97
CA THR A 378 -5.82 -0.28 -17.05
C THR A 378 -5.77 -0.70 -18.52
N GLY A 379 -4.85 -1.57 -18.88
CA GLY A 379 -4.68 -2.03 -20.26
C GLY A 379 -3.68 -1.18 -21.05
N ASP A 380 -3.57 -1.47 -22.31
CA ASP A 380 -2.66 -0.79 -23.23
C ASP A 380 -3.40 0.35 -23.96
N ILE A 381 -3.22 1.57 -23.48
CA ILE A 381 -3.85 2.78 -24.05
C ILE A 381 -3.35 3.11 -25.47
N THR A 382 -2.26 2.48 -25.93
CA THR A 382 -1.72 2.67 -27.28
C THR A 382 -2.26 1.63 -28.28
N SER A 383 -2.91 0.58 -27.78
CA SER A 383 -3.46 -0.48 -28.61
C SER A 383 -4.66 0.01 -29.44
N PRO A 384 -4.69 -0.23 -30.76
CA PRO A 384 -5.85 0.09 -31.58
C PRO A 384 -7.10 -0.73 -31.24
N ASN A 385 -6.96 -1.78 -30.44
CA ASN A 385 -8.06 -2.60 -29.95
C ASN A 385 -8.60 -2.14 -28.58
N GLU A 386 -7.93 -1.20 -27.92
CA GLU A 386 -8.43 -0.61 -26.69
C GLU A 386 -9.61 0.32 -27.00
N THR A 387 -10.75 0.02 -26.40
CA THR A 387 -12.00 0.77 -26.66
C THR A 387 -12.47 1.57 -25.44
N LYS A 388 -11.89 1.30 -24.28
CA LYS A 388 -12.32 1.92 -23.03
C LYS A 388 -11.38 3.05 -22.58
N TYR A 389 -10.09 2.82 -22.71
CA TYR A 389 -9.07 3.80 -22.35
C TYR A 389 -8.25 4.12 -23.59
N THR A 390 -8.62 5.17 -24.29
CA THR A 390 -7.96 5.66 -25.50
C THR A 390 -7.16 6.92 -25.18
N LEU A 391 -6.23 7.29 -26.05
CA LEU A 391 -5.49 8.55 -25.92
C LEU A 391 -6.35 9.78 -26.23
N ASP A 392 -7.47 9.59 -26.95
CA ASP A 392 -8.45 10.61 -27.26
C ASP A 392 -9.55 10.66 -26.18
#